data_440ccff690718d226d3881287b9903fd
#
_entry.id   440ccff690718d226d3881287b9903fd
#
_cell.length_a   1.000
_cell.length_b   1.000
_cell.length_c   1.000
_cell.angle_alpha   90.00
_cell.angle_beta   90.00
_cell.angle_gamma   90.00
#
_symmetry.space_group_name_H-M   'P 1'
#
loop_
_entity.id
_entity.type
_entity.pdbx_description
1 polymer ?
#
loop_
_entity_poly.entity_id
_entity_poly.type
_entity_poly.pdbx_seq_one_letter_code
_entity_poly.pdbx_strand_id
1 'polypeptide(L)'
;MTPWVTLRRAGLALPTLGRSVWVVARDAGEIQAAYPALDAALERRPGHLMVLSTQAHDDLDGLARRYEREVVLPLPNRWALKQFTRRLSPKLVVLLGPDGAWRARWRHRLQAQGLSVVTFDAPSRPAAAALAAHLPRLVENRELRESLRKPSRLGRLMRGPIGRHAVDIFARRRIGSWEALRQALGQPRTILCLGNGPSSEDPVLAGIAPDALFRVNWRWHARGLLTSPQLVFIGDPRTPNRISAPIFGFRCAEEANYVLWRQCLGLRPPRFRFFVFDDLPSTLGSWRWRARPTNGAIMIATAAALRPERLVIAGIDLYRHPLGRYPGGCEAFDGYNRVHDRDVEIDLVRQTLSAFAGEVDILSPILSAALSSSTGAAGNRRA
;
A
#
# COMPACT_ATOMS: atom_id res chain seq x y z
N MET A 1 0.10 -22.66 9.97
CA MET A 1 0.80 -21.74 9.03
C MET A 1 0.18 -21.94 7.64
N THR A 2 -0.24 -20.88 6.96
CA THR A 2 -0.90 -21.00 5.65
C THR A 2 0.13 -21.34 4.55
N PRO A 3 -0.27 -22.01 3.44
CA PRO A 3 0.61 -22.28 2.30
C PRO A 3 1.30 -21.04 1.75
N TRP A 4 0.63 -19.90 1.78
CA TRP A 4 1.21 -18.61 1.36
C TRP A 4 2.40 -18.18 2.23
N VAL A 5 2.27 -18.28 3.55
CA VAL A 5 3.35 -17.98 4.50
C VAL A 5 4.52 -18.93 4.27
N THR A 6 4.24 -20.22 4.05
CA THR A 6 5.27 -21.23 3.76
C THR A 6 6.04 -20.89 2.47
N LEU A 7 5.34 -20.54 1.39
CA LEU A 7 5.96 -20.12 0.13
C LEU A 7 6.83 -18.84 0.29
N ARG A 8 6.36 -17.89 1.09
CA ARG A 8 7.16 -16.68 1.41
C ARG A 8 8.39 -17.04 2.22
N ARG A 9 8.27 -17.87 3.24
CA ARG A 9 9.40 -18.35 4.06
C ARG A 9 10.39 -19.20 3.27
N ALA A 10 9.93 -19.92 2.25
CA ALA A 10 10.79 -20.62 1.30
C ALA A 10 11.44 -19.69 0.26
N GLY A 11 11.13 -18.39 0.28
CA GLY A 11 11.68 -17.41 -0.67
C GLY A 11 11.03 -17.44 -2.05
N LEU A 12 10.02 -18.27 -2.29
CA LEU A 12 9.40 -18.45 -3.60
C LEU A 12 8.42 -17.30 -3.95
N ALA A 13 7.70 -16.80 -2.95
CA ALA A 13 6.73 -15.72 -3.11
C ALA A 13 7.27 -14.33 -2.72
N LEU A 14 8.58 -14.16 -2.60
CA LEU A 14 9.22 -12.87 -2.36
C LEU A 14 9.47 -12.13 -3.68
N PRO A 15 9.35 -10.80 -3.69
CA PRO A 15 9.84 -9.98 -4.79
C PRO A 15 11.36 -10.05 -4.86
N THR A 16 11.91 -9.78 -6.01
CA THR A 16 13.34 -9.53 -6.14
C THR A 16 13.58 -8.07 -5.79
N LEU A 17 14.40 -7.82 -4.79
CA LEU A 17 14.85 -6.49 -4.37
C LEU A 17 16.34 -6.39 -4.70
N GLY A 18 16.80 -5.21 -5.07
CA GLY A 18 18.22 -4.92 -5.17
C GLY A 18 18.66 -4.03 -4.00
N ARG A 19 19.90 -4.18 -3.55
CA ARG A 19 20.56 -3.28 -2.60
C ARG A 19 19.75 -3.05 -1.31
N SER A 20 19.27 -4.11 -0.66
CA SER A 20 18.52 -3.98 0.57
C SER A 20 19.43 -3.99 1.81
N VAL A 21 18.97 -3.33 2.87
CA VAL A 21 19.38 -3.53 4.24
C VAL A 21 18.33 -4.42 4.90
N TRP A 22 18.73 -5.61 5.31
CA TRP A 22 17.80 -6.56 5.90
C TRP A 22 17.93 -6.54 7.41
N VAL A 23 16.91 -6.05 8.08
CA VAL A 23 16.82 -5.99 9.55
C VAL A 23 16.06 -7.20 10.04
N VAL A 24 16.64 -7.95 10.94
CA VAL A 24 16.10 -9.18 11.50
C VAL A 24 16.05 -9.06 13.01
N ALA A 25 14.86 -9.27 13.58
CA ALA A 25 14.59 -9.17 15.01
C ALA A 25 13.78 -10.37 15.50
N ARG A 26 13.68 -10.58 16.80
CA ARG A 26 12.77 -11.57 17.38
C ARG A 26 11.34 -11.08 17.34
N ASP A 27 11.12 -9.81 17.65
CA ASP A 27 9.80 -9.19 17.74
C ASP A 27 9.81 -7.74 17.22
N ALA A 28 8.62 -7.14 17.15
CA ALA A 28 8.42 -5.78 16.70
C ALA A 28 9.03 -4.74 17.66
N GLY A 29 9.05 -5.01 18.95
CA GLY A 29 9.60 -4.11 19.96
C GLY A 29 11.09 -3.86 19.76
N GLU A 30 11.87 -4.90 19.39
CA GLU A 30 13.30 -4.76 19.06
C GLU A 30 13.51 -3.84 17.84
N ILE A 31 12.66 -3.95 16.82
CA ILE A 31 12.71 -3.06 15.65
C ILE A 31 12.35 -1.64 16.07
N GLN A 32 11.28 -1.47 16.83
CA GLN A 32 10.80 -0.16 17.28
C GLN A 32 11.88 0.58 18.08
N ALA A 33 12.55 -0.11 18.98
CA ALA A 33 13.63 0.45 19.78
C ALA A 33 14.83 0.89 18.92
N ALA A 34 15.19 0.09 17.90
CA ALA A 34 16.33 0.37 17.01
C ALA A 34 15.99 1.35 15.87
N TYR A 35 14.70 1.61 15.61
CA TYR A 35 14.25 2.33 14.42
C TYR A 35 14.88 3.72 14.26
N PRO A 36 14.99 4.57 15.30
CA PRO A 36 15.63 5.88 15.16
C PRO A 36 17.08 5.81 14.67
N ALA A 37 17.83 4.81 15.13
CA ALA A 37 19.22 4.60 14.71
C ALA A 37 19.31 4.06 13.27
N LEU A 38 18.41 3.17 12.89
CA LEU A 38 18.30 2.64 11.53
C LEU A 38 17.92 3.74 10.54
N ASP A 39 16.96 4.58 10.89
CA ASP A 39 16.49 5.69 10.07
C ASP A 39 17.60 6.73 9.86
N ALA A 40 18.28 7.15 10.94
CA ALA A 40 19.42 8.06 10.88
C ALA A 40 20.60 7.50 10.07
N ALA A 41 20.83 6.18 10.08
CA ALA A 41 21.84 5.53 9.26
C ALA A 41 21.49 5.56 7.77
N LEU A 42 20.22 5.33 7.44
CA LEU A 42 19.72 5.36 6.06
C LEU A 42 19.67 6.79 5.50
N GLU A 43 19.43 7.81 6.33
CA GLU A 43 19.55 9.21 5.93
C GLU A 43 20.97 9.56 5.46
N ARG A 44 21.99 9.03 6.17
CA ARG A 44 23.39 9.20 5.79
C ARG A 44 23.81 8.39 4.56
N ARG A 45 23.01 7.41 4.16
CA ARG A 45 23.26 6.50 3.04
C ARG A 45 22.00 6.25 2.23
N PRO A 46 21.51 7.26 1.49
CA PRO A 46 20.30 7.15 0.70
C PRO A 46 20.44 6.07 -0.40
N GLY A 47 19.32 5.64 -0.95
CA GLY A 47 19.27 4.65 -2.04
C GLY A 47 19.22 3.19 -1.59
N HIS A 48 19.23 2.89 -0.29
CA HIS A 48 19.00 1.54 0.21
C HIS A 48 17.51 1.29 0.53
N LEU A 49 17.07 0.06 0.30
CA LEU A 49 15.75 -0.42 0.68
C LEU A 49 15.84 -1.12 2.04
N MET A 50 15.11 -0.64 3.03
CA MET A 50 15.03 -1.32 4.32
C MET A 50 13.99 -2.44 4.25
N VAL A 51 14.39 -3.64 4.64
CA VAL A 51 13.53 -4.83 4.71
C VAL A 51 13.50 -5.31 6.15
N LEU A 52 12.31 -5.42 6.73
CA LEU A 52 12.13 -5.83 8.12
C LEU A 52 11.60 -7.25 8.20
N SER A 53 12.12 -8.02 9.16
CA SER A 53 11.64 -9.38 9.47
C SER A 53 11.64 -9.63 10.97
N THR A 54 10.56 -10.20 11.51
CA THR A 54 10.49 -10.67 12.89
C THR A 54 10.25 -12.17 12.95
N GLN A 55 10.71 -12.81 14.02
CA GLN A 55 10.43 -14.20 14.31
C GLN A 55 8.98 -14.40 14.76
N ALA A 56 8.47 -13.46 15.53
CA ALA A 56 7.11 -13.50 16.08
C ALA A 56 6.02 -13.29 15.02
N HIS A 57 6.42 -12.92 13.78
CA HIS A 57 5.47 -12.55 12.70
C HIS A 57 4.52 -11.41 13.07
N ASP A 58 5.03 -10.48 13.89
CA ASP A 58 4.31 -9.29 14.30
C ASP A 58 3.95 -8.40 13.12
N ASP A 59 2.93 -7.59 13.33
CA ASP A 59 2.55 -6.54 12.39
C ASP A 59 3.50 -5.35 12.54
N LEU A 60 4.30 -5.10 11.52
CA LEU A 60 5.26 -4.01 11.48
C LEU A 60 4.71 -2.74 10.83
N ASP A 61 3.48 -2.76 10.36
CA ASP A 61 2.91 -1.67 9.58
C ASP A 61 2.75 -0.34 10.36
N GLY A 62 2.71 -0.40 11.69
CA GLY A 62 2.67 0.78 12.55
C GLY A 62 4.04 1.37 12.91
N LEU A 63 5.12 0.62 12.66
CA LEU A 63 6.44 0.94 13.21
C LEU A 63 7.31 1.81 12.31
N ALA A 64 7.16 1.73 11.01
CA ALA A 64 8.24 2.15 10.16
C ALA A 64 7.80 3.18 9.12
N ARG A 65 8.29 4.40 9.25
CA ARG A 65 8.07 5.49 8.30
C ARG A 65 8.80 5.29 6.98
N ARG A 66 9.94 4.58 6.99
CA ARG A 66 10.85 4.42 5.85
C ARG A 66 11.15 2.99 5.45
N TYR A 67 10.52 1.99 6.05
CA TYR A 67 10.75 0.64 5.57
C TYR A 67 10.00 0.41 4.24
N GLU A 68 10.68 -0.25 3.36
CA GLU A 68 10.16 -0.50 2.03
C GLU A 68 9.32 -1.78 1.99
N ARG A 69 9.58 -2.71 2.93
CA ARG A 69 8.88 -3.99 2.93
C ARG A 69 9.05 -4.77 4.22
N GLU A 70 7.93 -5.28 4.70
CA GLU A 70 7.89 -6.36 5.67
C GLU A 70 8.00 -7.71 4.96
N VAL A 71 8.88 -8.58 5.44
CA VAL A 71 8.97 -9.96 4.97
C VAL A 71 9.07 -10.92 6.14
N VAL A 72 8.40 -12.06 6.02
CA VAL A 72 8.51 -13.14 7.02
C VAL A 72 9.93 -13.72 7.02
N LEU A 73 10.44 -14.17 8.18
CA LEU A 73 11.73 -14.85 8.24
C LEU A 73 11.73 -16.13 7.39
N PRO A 74 12.86 -16.46 6.75
CA PRO A 74 12.99 -17.69 5.99
C PRO A 74 12.85 -18.94 6.88
N LEU A 75 12.52 -20.04 6.24
CA LEU A 75 12.63 -21.35 6.89
C LEU A 75 14.08 -21.59 7.33
N PRO A 76 14.30 -22.29 8.48
CA PRO A 76 15.63 -22.46 9.05
C PRO A 76 16.46 -23.54 8.30
N ASN A 77 16.40 -23.58 6.97
CA ASN A 77 17.20 -24.44 6.13
C ASN A 77 18.04 -23.65 5.12
N ARG A 78 19.13 -24.26 4.66
CA ARG A 78 20.08 -23.59 3.75
C ARG A 78 19.46 -23.19 2.43
N TRP A 79 18.56 -24.00 1.89
CA TRP A 79 17.95 -23.72 0.60
C TRP A 79 17.03 -22.50 0.67
N ALA A 80 16.12 -22.45 1.64
CA ALA A 80 15.22 -21.32 1.84
C ALA A 80 16.00 -20.02 2.10
N LEU A 81 17.02 -20.08 2.94
CA LEU A 81 17.88 -18.92 3.19
C LEU A 81 18.57 -18.45 1.91
N LYS A 82 19.12 -19.37 1.09
CA LYS A 82 19.73 -19.03 -0.20
C LYS A 82 18.73 -18.39 -1.18
N GLN A 83 17.50 -18.89 -1.26
CA GLN A 83 16.46 -18.27 -2.10
C GLN A 83 16.08 -16.88 -1.56
N PHE A 84 15.99 -16.75 -0.24
CA PHE A 84 15.65 -15.51 0.42
C PHE A 84 16.71 -14.43 0.15
N THR A 85 17.97 -14.73 0.41
CA THR A 85 19.08 -13.78 0.21
C THR A 85 19.27 -13.43 -1.26
N ARG A 86 19.11 -14.39 -2.17
CA ARG A 86 19.11 -14.13 -3.62
C ARG A 86 18.02 -13.17 -4.05
N ARG A 87 16.85 -13.23 -3.42
CA ARG A 87 15.70 -12.35 -3.72
C ARG A 87 15.84 -10.98 -3.12
N LEU A 88 16.25 -10.89 -1.87
CA LEU A 88 16.43 -9.63 -1.18
C LEU A 88 17.70 -8.90 -1.63
N SER A 89 18.73 -9.61 -2.10
CA SER A 89 20.06 -9.08 -2.42
C SER A 89 20.59 -8.13 -1.32
N PRO A 90 20.61 -8.57 -0.03
CA PRO A 90 21.00 -7.69 1.05
C PRO A 90 22.47 -7.30 0.93
N LYS A 91 22.76 -6.03 1.05
CA LYS A 91 24.14 -5.51 1.16
C LYS A 91 24.63 -5.50 2.58
N LEU A 92 23.70 -5.47 3.50
CA LEU A 92 23.94 -5.56 4.93
C LEU A 92 22.77 -6.30 5.59
N VAL A 93 23.07 -7.14 6.56
CA VAL A 93 22.09 -7.71 7.47
C VAL A 93 22.34 -7.17 8.87
N VAL A 94 21.29 -6.62 9.47
CA VAL A 94 21.30 -6.11 10.83
C VAL A 94 20.52 -7.08 11.71
N LEU A 95 21.18 -7.70 12.67
CA LEU A 95 20.54 -8.56 13.67
C LEU A 95 20.33 -7.76 14.94
N LEU A 96 19.09 -7.58 15.33
CA LEU A 96 18.68 -6.86 16.53
C LEU A 96 18.47 -7.82 17.70
N GLY A 97 18.53 -7.27 18.90
CA GLY A 97 18.25 -7.95 20.15
C GLY A 97 19.49 -8.36 20.93
N PRO A 98 19.32 -8.84 22.17
CA PRO A 98 20.41 -9.20 23.06
C PRO A 98 21.24 -10.37 22.54
N ASP A 99 22.49 -10.45 22.98
CA ASP A 99 23.32 -11.62 22.68
C ASP A 99 22.68 -12.92 23.22
N GLY A 100 22.70 -13.93 22.37
CA GLY A 100 22.13 -15.22 22.72
C GLY A 100 22.17 -16.23 21.57
N ALA A 101 21.77 -17.46 21.87
CA ALA A 101 21.83 -18.58 20.93
C ALA A 101 21.06 -18.32 19.62
N TRP A 102 19.97 -17.54 19.66
CA TRP A 102 19.21 -17.18 18.49
C TRP A 102 20.02 -16.28 17.54
N ARG A 103 20.60 -15.18 18.08
CA ARG A 103 21.41 -14.21 17.29
C ARG A 103 22.69 -14.87 16.78
N ALA A 104 23.35 -15.68 17.59
CA ALA A 104 24.56 -16.42 17.19
C ALA A 104 24.27 -17.40 16.03
N ARG A 105 23.15 -18.16 16.09
CA ARG A 105 22.73 -19.04 15.00
C ARG A 105 22.43 -18.31 13.70
N TRP A 106 21.72 -17.18 13.78
CA TRP A 106 21.43 -16.37 12.61
C TRP A 106 22.69 -15.77 12.02
N ARG A 107 23.53 -15.17 12.84
CA ARG A 107 24.84 -14.62 12.42
C ARG A 107 25.66 -15.67 11.68
N HIS A 108 25.87 -16.82 12.27
CA HIS A 108 26.63 -17.90 11.66
C HIS A 108 26.05 -18.33 10.30
N ARG A 109 24.74 -18.52 10.21
CA ARG A 109 24.07 -18.94 8.96
C ARG A 109 24.16 -17.90 7.85
N LEU A 110 24.04 -16.63 8.20
CA LEU A 110 24.09 -15.53 7.23
C LEU A 110 25.53 -15.28 6.74
N GLN A 111 26.49 -15.33 7.64
CA GLN A 111 27.91 -15.24 7.30
C GLN A 111 28.37 -16.42 6.45
N ALA A 112 27.86 -17.63 6.69
CA ALA A 112 28.10 -18.81 5.83
C ALA A 112 27.52 -18.65 4.41
N GLN A 113 26.65 -17.67 4.15
CA GLN A 113 26.17 -17.27 2.81
C GLN A 113 26.97 -16.09 2.24
N GLY A 114 28.07 -15.69 2.86
CA GLY A 114 28.90 -14.57 2.43
C GLY A 114 28.28 -13.19 2.67
N LEU A 115 27.32 -13.08 3.56
CA LEU A 115 26.67 -11.81 3.85
C LEU A 115 27.40 -11.02 4.94
N SER A 116 27.46 -9.71 4.76
CA SER A 116 27.89 -8.78 5.83
C SER A 116 26.80 -8.73 6.90
N VAL A 117 27.16 -9.08 8.14
CA VAL A 117 26.23 -9.12 9.27
C VAL A 117 26.74 -8.24 10.40
N VAL A 118 25.91 -7.32 10.85
CA VAL A 118 26.17 -6.47 12.03
C VAL A 118 25.15 -6.80 13.10
N THR A 119 25.58 -6.84 14.33
CA THR A 119 24.71 -7.06 15.51
C THR A 119 24.51 -5.76 16.26
N PHE A 120 23.31 -5.56 16.80
CA PHE A 120 22.91 -4.33 17.43
C PHE A 120 22.15 -4.62 18.72
N ASP A 121 22.69 -4.16 19.85
CA ASP A 121 22.13 -4.49 21.15
C ASP A 121 21.20 -3.39 21.70
N ALA A 122 21.45 -2.14 21.37
CA ALA A 122 20.65 -1.03 21.83
C ALA A 122 20.65 0.15 20.83
N PRO A 123 19.56 0.89 20.73
CA PRO A 123 19.49 2.08 19.89
C PRO A 123 20.27 3.22 20.55
N SER A 124 21.44 3.54 20.03
CA SER A 124 22.23 4.70 20.46
C SER A 124 22.68 5.54 19.26
N ARG A 125 22.87 6.86 19.45
CA ARG A 125 23.41 7.73 18.40
C ARG A 125 24.76 7.27 17.82
N PRO A 126 25.75 6.81 18.64
CA PRO A 126 26.99 6.24 18.12
C PRO A 126 26.76 5.04 17.19
N ALA A 127 25.77 4.21 17.49
CA ALA A 127 25.43 3.05 16.71
C ALA A 127 24.89 3.38 15.30
N ALA A 128 24.15 4.49 15.13
CA ALA A 128 23.70 4.94 13.82
C ALA A 128 24.88 5.30 12.89
N ALA A 129 25.91 5.95 13.41
CA ALA A 129 27.11 6.28 12.64
C ALA A 129 27.91 5.02 12.25
N ALA A 130 28.07 4.08 13.19
CA ALA A 130 28.73 2.80 12.94
C ALA A 130 27.96 2.00 11.88
N LEU A 131 26.62 1.94 11.98
CA LEU A 131 25.78 1.27 10.99
C LEU A 131 25.91 1.90 9.60
N ALA A 132 25.89 3.24 9.52
CA ALA A 132 26.05 3.97 8.27
C ALA A 132 27.44 3.72 7.62
N ALA A 133 28.49 3.46 8.42
CA ALA A 133 29.81 3.15 7.90
C ALA A 133 29.86 1.80 7.15
N HIS A 134 29.00 0.83 7.52
CA HIS A 134 28.90 -0.46 6.85
C HIS A 134 28.08 -0.41 5.56
N LEU A 135 27.33 0.68 5.30
CA LEU A 135 26.54 0.82 4.10
C LEU A 135 27.38 1.42 2.97
N PRO A 136 27.44 0.80 1.78
CA PRO A 136 28.15 1.38 0.66
C PRO A 136 27.50 2.70 0.22
N ARG A 137 28.30 3.67 -0.19
CA ARG A 137 27.81 4.90 -0.79
C ARG A 137 27.16 4.56 -2.12
N LEU A 138 25.89 4.87 -2.28
CA LEU A 138 25.13 4.70 -3.51
C LEU A 138 24.76 6.07 -4.06
N VAL A 139 24.90 6.23 -5.36
CA VAL A 139 24.37 7.40 -6.03
C VAL A 139 22.85 7.31 -5.97
N GLU A 140 22.20 8.36 -5.48
CA GLU A 140 20.75 8.41 -5.40
C GLU A 140 20.19 8.53 -6.83
N ASN A 141 19.64 7.46 -7.33
CA ASN A 141 18.95 7.43 -8.61
C ASN A 141 17.53 6.88 -8.37
N ARG A 142 16.53 7.76 -8.48
CA ARG A 142 15.11 7.43 -8.30
C ARG A 142 14.68 6.30 -9.25
N GLU A 143 15.19 6.31 -10.48
CA GLU A 143 14.93 5.25 -11.47
C GLU A 143 15.47 3.88 -11.03
N LEU A 144 16.62 3.88 -10.38
CA LEU A 144 17.21 2.66 -9.85
C LEU A 144 16.36 2.07 -8.73
N ARG A 145 15.81 2.91 -7.84
CA ARG A 145 14.96 2.47 -6.73
C ARG A 145 13.71 1.73 -7.23
N GLU A 146 13.09 2.19 -8.30
CA GLU A 146 11.93 1.54 -8.91
C GLU A 146 12.31 0.28 -9.71
N SER A 147 13.44 0.28 -10.42
CA SER A 147 13.93 -0.87 -11.14
C SER A 147 14.31 -2.05 -10.24
N LEU A 148 14.61 -1.78 -8.96
CA LEU A 148 14.97 -2.78 -7.96
C LEU A 148 13.76 -3.62 -7.46
N ARG A 149 12.53 -3.16 -7.69
CA ARG A 149 11.30 -3.81 -7.24
C ARG A 149 10.69 -4.70 -8.33
N LYS A 150 11.30 -5.84 -8.58
CA LYS A 150 10.71 -6.82 -9.51
C LYS A 150 9.73 -7.74 -8.76
N PRO A 151 8.52 -7.99 -9.31
CA PRO A 151 7.58 -8.92 -8.70
C PRO A 151 8.18 -10.33 -8.61
N SER A 152 7.78 -11.11 -7.62
CA SER A 152 8.20 -12.52 -7.52
C SER A 152 7.78 -13.32 -8.75
N ARG A 153 8.45 -14.46 -9.04
CA ARG A 153 8.01 -15.33 -10.14
C ARG A 153 6.55 -15.75 -9.96
N LEU A 154 6.16 -16.14 -8.76
CA LEU A 154 4.77 -16.46 -8.43
C LEU A 154 3.88 -15.24 -8.58
N GLY A 155 4.30 -14.04 -8.14
CA GLY A 155 3.55 -12.80 -8.34
C GLY A 155 3.36 -12.44 -9.82
N ARG A 156 4.33 -12.73 -10.68
CA ARG A 156 4.18 -12.59 -12.14
C ARG A 156 3.23 -13.63 -12.73
N LEU A 157 3.34 -14.88 -12.30
CA LEU A 157 2.41 -15.96 -12.70
C LEU A 157 0.97 -15.62 -12.32
N MET A 158 0.76 -15.14 -11.10
CA MET A 158 -0.57 -14.76 -10.59
C MET A 158 -1.15 -13.53 -11.28
N ARG A 159 -0.33 -12.68 -11.89
CA ARG A 159 -0.76 -11.53 -12.70
C ARG A 159 -0.79 -11.83 -14.20
N GLY A 160 -0.19 -12.91 -14.63
CA GLY A 160 -0.12 -13.36 -16.02
C GLY A 160 -1.38 -14.11 -16.48
N PRO A 161 -1.34 -14.69 -17.71
CA PRO A 161 -2.48 -15.39 -18.29
C PRO A 161 -3.08 -16.49 -17.41
N ILE A 162 -2.25 -17.28 -16.74
CA ILE A 162 -2.71 -18.35 -15.82
C ILE A 162 -3.42 -17.78 -14.59
N GLY A 163 -3.00 -16.62 -14.12
CA GLY A 163 -3.62 -15.95 -12.97
C GLY A 163 -4.93 -15.25 -13.26
N ARG A 164 -5.26 -15.01 -14.54
CA ARG A 164 -6.46 -14.25 -14.94
C ARG A 164 -7.77 -14.94 -14.59
N HIS A 165 -7.75 -16.23 -14.33
CA HIS A 165 -8.95 -17.01 -14.06
C HIS A 165 -9.51 -16.90 -12.65
N ALA A 166 -8.83 -16.23 -11.70
CA ALA A 166 -9.38 -16.09 -10.35
C ALA A 166 -10.67 -15.27 -10.33
N VAL A 167 -10.75 -14.20 -11.13
CA VAL A 167 -11.98 -13.39 -11.26
C VAL A 167 -13.13 -14.27 -11.80
N ASP A 168 -12.85 -15.14 -12.77
CA ASP A 168 -13.83 -16.03 -13.37
C ASP A 168 -14.26 -17.15 -12.40
N ILE A 169 -13.33 -17.74 -11.65
CA ILE A 169 -13.62 -18.73 -10.60
C ILE A 169 -14.56 -18.14 -9.54
N PHE A 170 -14.39 -16.87 -9.20
CA PHE A 170 -15.24 -16.18 -8.23
C PHE A 170 -16.33 -15.31 -8.88
N ALA A 171 -16.74 -15.58 -10.13
CA ALA A 171 -17.71 -14.79 -10.88
C ALA A 171 -19.03 -14.59 -10.12
N ARG A 172 -19.51 -15.59 -9.36
CA ARG A 172 -20.72 -15.47 -8.53
C ARG A 172 -20.64 -14.39 -7.43
N ARG A 173 -19.44 -13.97 -7.06
CA ARG A 173 -19.19 -12.91 -6.08
C ARG A 173 -18.89 -11.56 -6.74
N ARG A 174 -18.71 -11.56 -8.06
CA ARG A 174 -18.42 -10.37 -8.85
C ARG A 174 -19.70 -9.60 -9.10
N ILE A 175 -19.62 -8.29 -8.91
CA ILE A 175 -20.66 -7.34 -9.28
C ILE A 175 -20.29 -6.81 -10.66
N GLY A 176 -21.14 -7.05 -11.65
CA GLY A 176 -20.83 -6.81 -13.08
C GLY A 176 -21.44 -5.53 -13.67
N SER A 177 -22.16 -4.72 -12.89
CA SER A 177 -22.74 -3.46 -13.37
C SER A 177 -22.85 -2.43 -12.26
N TRP A 178 -22.95 -1.14 -12.65
CA TRP A 178 -23.18 -0.04 -11.71
C TRP A 178 -24.51 -0.19 -10.99
N GLU A 179 -25.54 -0.63 -11.68
CA GLU A 179 -26.86 -0.84 -11.09
C GLU A 179 -26.81 -1.95 -10.02
N ALA A 180 -26.17 -3.09 -10.33
CA ALA A 180 -25.99 -4.16 -9.35
C ALA A 180 -25.14 -3.71 -8.14
N LEU A 181 -24.17 -2.82 -8.34
CA LEU A 181 -23.39 -2.25 -7.24
C LEU A 181 -24.24 -1.29 -6.40
N ARG A 182 -25.03 -0.44 -7.03
CA ARG A 182 -25.95 0.48 -6.36
C ARG A 182 -26.98 -0.26 -5.49
N GLN A 183 -27.58 -1.32 -6.04
CA GLN A 183 -28.50 -2.18 -5.29
C GLN A 183 -27.81 -2.89 -4.12
N ALA A 184 -26.60 -3.40 -4.34
CA ALA A 184 -25.80 -4.07 -3.30
C ALA A 184 -25.44 -3.16 -2.14
N LEU A 185 -25.40 -1.85 -2.36
CA LEU A 185 -25.13 -0.79 -1.38
C LEU A 185 -26.43 -0.22 -0.75
N GLY A 186 -27.61 -0.73 -1.11
CA GLY A 186 -28.89 -0.24 -0.59
C GLY A 186 -29.38 1.05 -1.25
N GLN A 187 -28.96 1.35 -2.48
CA GLN A 187 -29.34 2.55 -3.23
C GLN A 187 -29.03 3.87 -2.47
N PRO A 188 -27.77 4.11 -2.07
CA PRO A 188 -27.41 5.23 -1.22
C PRO A 188 -27.75 6.58 -1.87
N ARG A 189 -28.35 7.47 -1.11
CA ARG A 189 -28.60 8.87 -1.49
C ARG A 189 -27.41 9.76 -1.17
N THR A 190 -26.74 9.48 -0.06
CA THR A 190 -25.52 10.17 0.37
C THR A 190 -24.34 9.19 0.43
N ILE A 191 -23.27 9.46 -0.32
CA ILE A 191 -22.04 8.66 -0.29
C ILE A 191 -20.91 9.53 0.27
N LEU A 192 -20.21 9.01 1.29
CA LEU A 192 -18.97 9.60 1.80
C LEU A 192 -17.76 8.86 1.25
N CYS A 193 -16.98 9.54 0.41
CA CYS A 193 -15.67 9.10 -0.07
C CYS A 193 -14.58 9.56 0.90
N LEU A 194 -14.11 8.67 1.76
CA LEU A 194 -13.15 9.00 2.81
C LEU A 194 -11.79 8.35 2.55
N GLY A 195 -10.83 9.17 2.13
CA GLY A 195 -9.44 8.76 1.90
C GLY A 195 -8.67 8.53 3.20
N ASN A 196 -7.35 8.54 3.09
CA ASN A 196 -6.44 8.29 4.22
C ASN A 196 -5.58 9.50 4.58
N GLY A 197 -5.71 10.62 3.89
CA GLY A 197 -4.98 11.84 4.21
C GLY A 197 -5.40 12.45 5.56
N PRO A 198 -4.62 13.37 6.14
CA PRO A 198 -4.92 13.96 7.43
C PRO A 198 -6.29 14.62 7.55
N SER A 199 -6.84 15.19 6.45
CA SER A 199 -8.22 15.73 6.47
C SER A 199 -9.31 14.65 6.67
N SER A 200 -8.94 13.36 6.70
CA SER A 200 -9.86 12.27 7.08
C SER A 200 -10.16 12.20 8.58
N GLU A 201 -9.50 13.00 9.39
CA GLU A 201 -9.72 13.10 10.84
C GLU A 201 -10.36 14.44 11.26
N ASP A 202 -10.87 15.20 10.29
CA ASP A 202 -11.60 16.43 10.59
C ASP A 202 -12.82 16.13 11.48
N PRO A 203 -12.97 16.81 12.62
CA PRO A 203 -14.10 16.62 13.53
C PRO A 203 -15.48 16.80 12.87
N VAL A 204 -15.58 17.60 11.83
CA VAL A 204 -16.82 17.81 11.07
C VAL A 204 -17.38 16.50 10.50
N LEU A 205 -16.54 15.51 10.27
CA LEU A 205 -16.93 14.20 9.75
C LEU A 205 -17.81 13.41 10.73
N ALA A 206 -17.71 13.68 12.03
CA ALA A 206 -18.54 13.03 13.04
C ALA A 206 -20.03 13.41 12.91
N GLY A 207 -20.31 14.56 12.33
CA GLY A 207 -21.69 15.03 12.07
C GLY A 207 -22.27 14.51 10.74
N ILE A 208 -21.53 13.77 9.95
CA ILE A 208 -21.98 13.26 8.64
C ILE A 208 -22.50 11.84 8.82
N ALA A 209 -23.77 11.63 8.50
CA ALA A 209 -24.40 10.31 8.47
C ALA A 209 -24.61 9.87 7.00
N PRO A 210 -23.63 9.25 6.34
CA PRO A 210 -23.79 8.78 4.96
C PRO A 210 -24.59 7.48 4.91
N ASP A 211 -25.36 7.26 3.85
CA ASP A 211 -25.99 5.97 3.56
C ASP A 211 -24.94 4.91 3.18
N ALA A 212 -23.84 5.35 2.56
CA ALA A 212 -22.70 4.48 2.24
C ALA A 212 -21.37 5.20 2.48
N LEU A 213 -20.49 4.52 3.20
CA LEU A 213 -19.12 4.94 3.43
C LEU A 213 -18.17 4.15 2.52
N PHE A 214 -17.35 4.86 1.75
CA PHE A 214 -16.30 4.32 0.92
C PHE A 214 -14.93 4.63 1.53
N ARG A 215 -14.06 3.64 1.57
CA ARG A 215 -12.70 3.76 2.10
C ARG A 215 -11.64 3.23 1.14
N VAL A 216 -10.39 3.54 1.41
CA VAL A 216 -9.23 3.05 0.67
C VAL A 216 -8.30 2.26 1.59
N ASN A 217 -7.97 1.03 1.22
CA ASN A 217 -7.10 0.14 1.97
C ASN A 217 -7.61 -0.11 3.41
N TRP A 218 -6.70 -0.22 4.41
CA TRP A 218 -7.05 -0.63 5.77
C TRP A 218 -6.44 0.22 6.89
N ARG A 219 -5.53 1.15 6.59
CA ARG A 219 -4.77 1.91 7.62
C ARG A 219 -5.64 2.75 8.56
N TRP A 220 -6.80 3.18 8.10
CA TRP A 220 -7.80 3.91 8.89
C TRP A 220 -8.42 3.08 10.01
N HIS A 221 -8.43 1.76 9.90
CA HIS A 221 -9.12 0.86 10.83
C HIS A 221 -8.60 0.97 12.26
N ALA A 222 -7.29 1.13 12.43
CA ALA A 222 -6.66 1.26 13.74
C ALA A 222 -6.94 2.63 14.42
N ARG A 223 -7.50 3.60 13.70
CA ARG A 223 -7.77 4.95 14.21
C ARG A 223 -9.18 5.15 14.78
N GLY A 224 -10.06 4.19 14.58
CA GLY A 224 -11.38 4.15 15.21
C GLY A 224 -12.44 5.05 14.59
N LEU A 225 -12.14 5.93 13.63
CA LEU A 225 -13.12 6.81 13.01
C LEU A 225 -13.76 6.16 11.77
N LEU A 226 -15.10 6.11 11.73
CA LEU A 226 -15.88 5.61 10.58
C LEU A 226 -15.35 4.27 10.07
N THR A 227 -15.33 3.26 10.96
CA THR A 227 -14.68 1.96 10.74
C THR A 227 -15.56 0.89 10.08
N SER A 228 -16.79 1.22 9.71
CA SER A 228 -17.76 0.29 9.12
C SER A 228 -18.11 0.65 7.67
N PRO A 229 -17.15 0.60 6.73
CA PRO A 229 -17.43 0.94 5.34
C PRO A 229 -18.25 -0.13 4.64
N GLN A 230 -19.13 0.28 3.74
CA GLN A 230 -19.87 -0.58 2.83
C GLN A 230 -19.00 -1.01 1.64
N LEU A 231 -18.00 -0.18 1.28
CA LEU A 231 -17.10 -0.47 0.17
C LEU A 231 -15.68 -0.02 0.48
N VAL A 232 -14.69 -0.88 0.14
CA VAL A 232 -13.27 -0.56 0.29
C VAL A 232 -12.50 -0.81 -1.00
N PHE A 233 -11.78 0.21 -1.47
CA PHE A 233 -10.89 0.10 -2.64
C PHE A 233 -9.53 -0.45 -2.23
N ILE A 234 -9.07 -1.49 -2.93
CA ILE A 234 -7.85 -2.21 -2.60
C ILE A 234 -6.68 -1.77 -3.49
N GLY A 235 -5.68 -1.13 -2.89
CA GLY A 235 -4.34 -0.95 -3.46
C GLY A 235 -3.30 -1.82 -2.74
N ASP A 236 -3.57 -2.16 -1.48
CA ASP A 236 -2.73 -3.05 -0.68
C ASP A 236 -3.37 -4.45 -0.62
N PRO A 237 -2.69 -5.48 -1.14
CA PRO A 237 -3.24 -6.84 -1.19
C PRO A 237 -3.41 -7.50 0.20
N ARG A 238 -2.99 -6.85 1.28
CA ARG A 238 -3.22 -7.31 2.66
C ARG A 238 -4.59 -6.90 3.19
N THR A 239 -5.23 -5.92 2.56
CA THR A 239 -6.50 -5.32 3.00
C THR A 239 -7.56 -6.36 3.40
N PRO A 240 -7.88 -7.40 2.59
CA PRO A 240 -8.92 -8.36 2.97
C PRO A 240 -8.56 -9.26 4.17
N ASN A 241 -7.31 -9.23 4.62
CA ASN A 241 -6.87 -9.95 5.82
C ASN A 241 -6.86 -9.07 7.07
N ARG A 242 -6.98 -7.76 6.91
CA ARG A 242 -6.90 -6.78 7.98
C ARG A 242 -8.27 -6.24 8.38
N ILE A 243 -9.16 -6.16 7.43
CA ILE A 243 -10.52 -5.62 7.65
C ILE A 243 -11.56 -6.53 7.01
N SER A 244 -12.77 -6.46 7.53
CA SER A 244 -13.95 -7.04 6.91
C SER A 244 -14.75 -5.90 6.26
N ALA A 245 -15.10 -6.08 5.00
CA ALA A 245 -16.04 -5.19 4.29
C ALA A 245 -16.95 -6.04 3.40
N PRO A 246 -18.21 -5.63 3.21
CA PRO A 246 -19.14 -6.40 2.38
C PRO A 246 -18.74 -6.41 0.91
N ILE A 247 -18.14 -5.31 0.42
CA ILE A 247 -17.73 -5.15 -0.98
C ILE A 247 -16.31 -4.60 -1.07
N PHE A 248 -15.51 -5.20 -1.97
CA PHE A 248 -14.20 -4.68 -2.31
C PHE A 248 -14.15 -4.22 -3.77
N GLY A 249 -13.60 -3.02 -3.99
CA GLY A 249 -13.34 -2.47 -5.31
C GLY A 249 -11.90 -2.68 -5.73
N PHE A 250 -11.69 -3.22 -6.92
CA PHE A 250 -10.40 -3.30 -7.60
C PHE A 250 -10.39 -2.37 -8.79
N ARG A 251 -9.27 -1.74 -9.04
CA ARG A 251 -9.10 -0.87 -10.19
C ARG A 251 -9.14 -1.66 -11.50
N CYS A 252 -8.37 -2.74 -11.58
CA CYS A 252 -8.27 -3.59 -12.76
C CYS A 252 -8.27 -5.09 -12.42
N ALA A 253 -8.54 -5.92 -13.42
CA ALA A 253 -8.60 -7.38 -13.27
C ALA A 253 -7.28 -8.00 -12.78
N GLU A 254 -6.12 -7.42 -13.13
CA GLU A 254 -4.83 -7.90 -12.65
C GLU A 254 -4.66 -7.79 -11.14
N GLU A 255 -5.12 -6.68 -10.56
CA GLU A 255 -5.11 -6.48 -9.12
C GLU A 255 -6.08 -7.41 -8.42
N ALA A 256 -7.29 -7.55 -8.95
CA ALA A 256 -8.29 -8.49 -8.44
C ALA A 256 -7.76 -9.93 -8.44
N ASN A 257 -7.27 -10.42 -9.56
CA ASN A 257 -6.70 -11.76 -9.68
C ASN A 257 -5.57 -12.01 -8.67
N TYR A 258 -4.66 -11.05 -8.52
CA TYR A 258 -3.56 -11.17 -7.57
C TYR A 258 -4.05 -11.33 -6.13
N VAL A 259 -5.05 -10.52 -5.72
CA VAL A 259 -5.60 -10.58 -4.37
C VAL A 259 -6.41 -11.85 -4.14
N LEU A 260 -7.26 -12.23 -5.09
CA LEU A 260 -8.09 -13.42 -5.01
C LEU A 260 -7.24 -14.70 -4.89
N TRP A 261 -6.22 -14.86 -5.75
CA TRP A 261 -5.28 -15.97 -5.64
C TRP A 261 -4.54 -15.99 -4.31
N ARG A 262 -4.12 -14.82 -3.81
CA ARG A 262 -3.48 -14.74 -2.51
C ARG A 262 -4.39 -15.20 -1.38
N GLN A 263 -5.68 -14.92 -1.43
CA GLN A 263 -6.66 -15.43 -0.47
C GLN A 263 -6.76 -16.97 -0.55
N CYS A 264 -6.87 -17.52 -1.75
CA CYS A 264 -6.95 -18.97 -1.95
C CYS A 264 -5.70 -19.68 -1.42
N LEU A 265 -4.51 -19.17 -1.75
CA LEU A 265 -3.24 -19.72 -1.25
C LEU A 265 -3.07 -19.55 0.27
N GLY A 266 -3.76 -18.59 0.86
CA GLY A 266 -3.89 -18.42 2.30
C GLY A 266 -4.90 -19.35 2.97
N LEU A 267 -5.55 -20.25 2.22
CA LEU A 267 -6.67 -21.09 2.66
C LEU A 267 -7.85 -20.25 3.22
N ARG A 268 -8.01 -19.06 2.73
CA ARG A 268 -9.10 -18.13 3.08
C ARG A 268 -9.83 -17.74 1.80
N PRO A 269 -10.70 -18.61 1.26
CA PRO A 269 -11.42 -18.27 0.03
C PRO A 269 -12.22 -16.98 0.24
N PRO A 270 -12.28 -16.10 -0.77
CA PRO A 270 -12.95 -14.82 -0.66
C PRO A 270 -14.41 -15.01 -0.24
N ARG A 271 -14.81 -14.42 0.88
CA ARG A 271 -16.20 -14.41 1.37
C ARG A 271 -16.93 -13.12 1.05
N PHE A 272 -16.20 -12.11 0.55
CA PHE A 272 -16.70 -10.80 0.16
C PHE A 272 -17.19 -10.77 -1.29
N ARG A 273 -18.03 -9.82 -1.60
CA ARG A 273 -18.36 -9.45 -2.98
C ARG A 273 -17.31 -8.48 -3.52
N PHE A 274 -17.13 -8.43 -4.83
CA PHE A 274 -16.18 -7.51 -5.43
C PHE A 274 -16.61 -7.03 -6.81
N PHE A 275 -16.05 -5.91 -7.25
CA PHE A 275 -16.12 -5.46 -8.62
C PHE A 275 -14.74 -5.02 -9.11
N VAL A 276 -14.59 -4.92 -10.42
CA VAL A 276 -13.42 -4.41 -11.11
C VAL A 276 -13.84 -3.16 -11.87
N PHE A 277 -13.27 -2.02 -11.52
CA PHE A 277 -13.68 -0.73 -12.08
C PHE A 277 -13.51 -0.67 -13.61
N ASP A 278 -12.37 -1.15 -14.13
CA ASP A 278 -12.08 -1.14 -15.57
C ASP A 278 -13.01 -2.05 -16.40
N ASP A 279 -13.70 -2.99 -15.77
CA ASP A 279 -14.64 -3.89 -16.41
C ASP A 279 -16.07 -3.31 -16.46
N LEU A 280 -16.32 -2.22 -15.73
CA LEU A 280 -17.61 -1.56 -15.73
C LEU A 280 -17.66 -0.46 -16.82
N PRO A 281 -18.81 -0.27 -17.49
CA PRO A 281 -18.96 0.76 -18.51
C PRO A 281 -18.64 2.15 -17.94
N SER A 282 -17.50 2.71 -18.30
CA SER A 282 -17.04 4.02 -17.82
C SER A 282 -16.23 4.75 -18.87
N THR A 283 -16.51 6.05 -19.04
CA THR A 283 -15.65 6.95 -19.81
C THR A 283 -14.35 7.26 -19.09
N LEU A 284 -14.28 6.92 -17.80
CA LEU A 284 -13.18 7.24 -16.88
C LEU A 284 -12.32 6.04 -16.51
N GLY A 285 -12.36 4.96 -17.31
CA GLY A 285 -11.55 3.77 -17.08
C GLY A 285 -10.06 4.08 -16.96
N SER A 286 -9.37 3.45 -16.01
CA SER A 286 -7.95 3.72 -15.69
C SER A 286 -7.01 3.49 -16.88
N TRP A 287 -7.38 2.63 -17.80
CA TRP A 287 -6.64 2.33 -19.05
C TRP A 287 -6.63 3.49 -20.07
N ARG A 288 -7.47 4.50 -19.88
CA ARG A 288 -7.53 5.70 -20.75
C ARG A 288 -6.52 6.78 -20.36
N TRP A 289 -5.86 6.62 -19.20
CA TRP A 289 -4.99 7.63 -18.64
C TRP A 289 -3.53 7.29 -18.84
N ARG A 290 -2.69 8.30 -19.10
CA ARG A 290 -1.23 8.15 -19.25
C ARG A 290 -0.53 7.58 -18.02
N ALA A 291 -1.14 7.74 -16.85
CA ALA A 291 -0.69 7.16 -15.59
C ALA A 291 -1.88 6.53 -14.88
N ARG A 292 -1.64 5.58 -13.99
CA ARG A 292 -2.71 4.92 -13.23
C ARG A 292 -3.30 5.89 -12.21
N PRO A 293 -4.61 6.16 -12.24
CA PRO A 293 -5.28 6.89 -11.17
C PRO A 293 -5.09 6.21 -9.82
N THR A 294 -5.06 6.99 -8.75
CA THR A 294 -5.03 6.42 -7.40
C THR A 294 -6.37 5.77 -7.05
N ASN A 295 -6.38 4.95 -6.00
CA ASN A 295 -7.64 4.39 -5.49
C ASN A 295 -8.56 5.47 -4.93
N GLY A 296 -8.03 6.63 -4.50
CA GLY A 296 -8.83 7.76 -4.10
C GLY A 296 -9.65 8.34 -5.25
N ALA A 297 -9.00 8.59 -6.39
CA ALA A 297 -9.67 9.09 -7.60
C ALA A 297 -10.71 8.08 -8.15
N ILE A 298 -10.36 6.78 -8.20
CA ILE A 298 -11.28 5.72 -8.61
C ILE A 298 -12.47 5.58 -7.66
N MET A 299 -12.27 5.79 -6.36
CA MET A 299 -13.33 5.81 -5.37
C MET A 299 -14.34 6.91 -5.65
N ILE A 300 -13.87 8.13 -5.91
CA ILE A 300 -14.73 9.28 -6.28
C ILE A 300 -15.47 8.97 -7.59
N ALA A 301 -14.78 8.48 -8.62
CA ALA A 301 -15.39 8.13 -9.90
C ALA A 301 -16.45 7.03 -9.77
N THR A 302 -16.23 6.05 -8.91
CA THR A 302 -17.22 5.01 -8.60
C THR A 302 -18.44 5.60 -7.92
N ALA A 303 -18.24 6.43 -6.89
CA ALA A 303 -19.34 7.05 -6.17
C ALA A 303 -20.22 7.90 -7.08
N ALA A 304 -19.63 8.72 -7.94
CA ALA A 304 -20.35 9.53 -8.91
C ALA A 304 -21.12 8.66 -9.95
N ALA A 305 -20.53 7.52 -10.39
CA ALA A 305 -21.19 6.61 -11.32
C ALA A 305 -22.46 5.93 -10.73
N LEU A 306 -22.55 5.83 -9.41
CA LEU A 306 -23.73 5.32 -8.69
C LEU A 306 -24.85 6.36 -8.59
N ARG A 307 -24.61 7.61 -8.98
CA ARG A 307 -25.58 8.70 -9.02
C ARG A 307 -26.33 8.90 -7.69
N PRO A 308 -25.61 9.11 -6.57
CA PRO A 308 -26.25 9.55 -5.33
C PRO A 308 -26.81 10.98 -5.50
N GLU A 309 -27.65 11.41 -4.57
CA GLU A 309 -28.10 12.81 -4.51
C GLU A 309 -26.97 13.72 -4.00
N ARG A 310 -26.17 13.21 -3.06
CA ARG A 310 -25.07 13.94 -2.43
C ARG A 310 -23.78 13.10 -2.36
N LEU A 311 -22.67 13.71 -2.73
CA LEU A 311 -21.32 13.15 -2.66
C LEU A 311 -20.45 13.99 -1.73
N VAL A 312 -19.99 13.40 -0.64
CA VAL A 312 -19.07 14.04 0.29
C VAL A 312 -17.67 13.45 0.11
N ILE A 313 -16.64 14.30 -0.01
CA ILE A 313 -15.26 13.90 -0.27
C ILE A 313 -14.34 14.44 0.82
N ALA A 314 -13.65 13.56 1.54
CA ALA A 314 -12.69 13.92 2.58
C ALA A 314 -11.46 13.00 2.57
N GLY A 315 -10.36 13.42 3.19
CA GLY A 315 -9.15 12.59 3.29
C GLY A 315 -8.38 12.41 1.97
N ILE A 316 -8.68 13.20 0.94
CA ILE A 316 -7.98 13.21 -0.34
C ILE A 316 -7.09 14.43 -0.43
N ASP A 317 -5.93 14.37 0.23
CA ASP A 317 -5.03 15.51 0.41
C ASP A 317 -3.90 15.57 -0.62
N LEU A 318 -4.00 14.83 -1.71
CA LEU A 318 -3.04 14.82 -2.80
C LEU A 318 -1.58 14.71 -2.33
N TYR A 319 -1.35 14.03 -1.19
CA TYR A 319 -0.05 13.90 -0.49
C TYR A 319 0.62 15.24 -0.15
N ARG A 320 -0.13 16.32 0.00
CA ARG A 320 0.39 17.68 0.26
C ARG A 320 -0.09 18.30 1.55
N HIS A 321 -0.70 17.53 2.43
CA HIS A 321 -1.15 18.06 3.71
C HIS A 321 0.05 18.43 4.59
N PRO A 322 0.05 19.59 5.29
CA PRO A 322 1.15 20.00 6.16
C PRO A 322 1.50 18.99 7.26
N LEU A 323 0.50 18.24 7.74
CA LEU A 323 0.68 17.17 8.73
C LEU A 323 1.21 15.85 8.12
N GLY A 324 1.61 15.84 6.86
CA GLY A 324 2.19 14.68 6.19
C GLY A 324 1.18 13.85 5.39
N ARG A 325 1.58 12.62 5.04
CA ARG A 325 0.81 11.74 4.15
C ARG A 325 -0.43 11.13 4.79
N TYR A 326 -0.31 10.78 6.06
CA TYR A 326 -1.35 10.11 6.85
C TYR A 326 -1.41 10.75 8.23
N PRO A 327 -2.55 10.68 8.92
CA PRO A 327 -2.65 11.10 10.30
C PRO A 327 -1.60 10.42 11.18
N GLY A 328 -0.94 11.19 12.06
CA GLY A 328 0.16 10.70 12.91
C GLY A 328 1.49 10.46 12.19
N GLY A 329 1.59 10.75 10.88
CA GLY A 329 2.84 10.72 10.11
C GLY A 329 3.52 12.08 10.13
N CYS A 330 4.86 12.12 10.34
CA CYS A 330 5.59 13.38 10.47
C CYS A 330 6.23 13.88 9.18
N GLU A 331 6.06 13.24 8.04
CA GLU A 331 6.80 13.60 6.82
C GLU A 331 5.88 13.88 5.65
N ALA A 332 6.11 15.01 4.97
CA ALA A 332 5.62 15.26 3.65
C ALA A 332 6.29 14.27 2.67
N PHE A 333 5.62 13.19 2.34
CA PHE A 333 6.06 12.24 1.33
C PHE A 333 5.24 12.46 0.07
N ASP A 334 5.91 12.78 -1.03
CA ASP A 334 5.27 12.79 -2.33
C ASP A 334 4.89 11.35 -2.71
N GLY A 335 3.61 11.03 -2.65
CA GLY A 335 3.08 9.71 -3.00
C GLY A 335 2.96 9.50 -4.50
N TYR A 336 3.16 10.54 -5.29
CA TYR A 336 3.17 10.47 -6.74
C TYR A 336 4.53 9.98 -7.23
N ASN A 337 4.50 9.03 -8.14
CA ASN A 337 5.67 8.39 -8.73
C ASN A 337 5.36 8.05 -10.19
N ARG A 338 6.20 7.25 -10.86
CA ARG A 338 5.95 6.83 -12.25
C ARG A 338 4.64 6.09 -12.48
N VAL A 339 4.04 5.51 -11.44
CA VAL A 339 2.77 4.78 -11.54
C VAL A 339 1.59 5.71 -11.41
N HIS A 340 1.70 6.72 -10.55
CA HIS A 340 0.66 7.70 -10.28
C HIS A 340 1.15 9.10 -10.64
N ASP A 341 0.29 9.87 -11.27
CA ASP A 341 0.53 11.25 -11.69
C ASP A 341 -0.57 12.14 -11.09
N ARG A 342 -0.13 13.25 -10.48
CA ARG A 342 -1.04 14.16 -9.78
C ARG A 342 -2.02 14.84 -10.73
N ASP A 343 -1.52 15.27 -11.89
CA ASP A 343 -2.36 15.99 -12.85
C ASP A 343 -3.43 15.07 -13.42
N VAL A 344 -3.06 13.81 -13.70
CA VAL A 344 -4.01 12.76 -14.08
C VAL A 344 -5.08 12.57 -13.02
N GLU A 345 -4.71 12.56 -11.73
CA GLU A 345 -5.67 12.41 -10.65
C GLU A 345 -6.63 13.59 -10.56
N ILE A 346 -6.10 14.82 -10.62
CA ILE A 346 -6.92 16.02 -10.61
C ILE A 346 -7.85 16.08 -11.83
N ASP A 347 -7.35 15.72 -13.01
CA ASP A 347 -8.15 15.70 -14.24
C ASP A 347 -9.27 14.65 -14.18
N LEU A 348 -8.98 13.44 -13.68
CA LEU A 348 -10.01 12.42 -13.48
C LEU A 348 -11.10 12.90 -12.52
N VAL A 349 -10.71 13.43 -11.37
CA VAL A 349 -11.67 13.94 -10.38
C VAL A 349 -12.48 15.09 -10.96
N ARG A 350 -11.84 16.04 -11.66
CA ARG A 350 -12.53 17.16 -12.30
C ARG A 350 -13.56 16.68 -13.33
N GLN A 351 -13.16 15.81 -14.26
CA GLN A 351 -14.09 15.25 -15.26
C GLN A 351 -15.25 14.52 -14.60
N THR A 352 -14.96 13.78 -13.53
CA THR A 352 -15.99 13.07 -12.76
C THR A 352 -17.00 14.04 -12.17
N LEU A 353 -16.53 15.06 -11.46
CA LEU A 353 -17.42 16.01 -10.76
C LEU A 353 -18.15 16.94 -11.72
N SER A 354 -17.55 17.30 -12.85
CA SER A 354 -18.25 18.09 -13.91
C SER A 354 -19.40 17.34 -14.57
N ALA A 355 -19.35 16.01 -14.59
CA ALA A 355 -20.39 15.16 -15.16
C ALA A 355 -21.42 14.70 -14.09
N PHE A 356 -21.18 14.99 -12.83
CA PHE A 356 -22.06 14.59 -11.73
C PHE A 356 -23.14 15.63 -11.51
N ALA A 357 -24.40 15.20 -11.47
CA ALA A 357 -25.57 16.09 -11.36
C ALA A 357 -26.03 16.35 -9.92
N GLY A 358 -25.51 15.62 -8.94
CA GLY A 358 -25.88 15.78 -7.53
C GLY A 358 -25.07 16.85 -6.81
N GLU A 359 -25.36 17.02 -5.53
CA GLU A 359 -24.61 17.92 -4.64
C GLU A 359 -23.22 17.36 -4.32
N VAL A 360 -22.20 18.22 -4.28
CA VAL A 360 -20.81 17.83 -3.99
C VAL A 360 -20.25 18.69 -2.85
N ASP A 361 -19.85 18.03 -1.76
CA ASP A 361 -19.12 18.64 -0.66
C ASP A 361 -17.67 18.15 -0.64
N ILE A 362 -16.72 19.05 -0.81
CA ILE A 362 -15.29 18.73 -0.75
C ILE A 362 -14.71 19.26 0.56
N LEU A 363 -14.55 18.37 1.53
CA LEU A 363 -14.02 18.69 2.85
C LEU A 363 -12.48 18.60 2.92
N SER A 364 -11.82 18.16 1.85
CA SER A 364 -10.35 18.20 1.71
C SER A 364 -9.92 19.54 1.12
N PRO A 365 -9.39 20.50 1.91
CA PRO A 365 -9.07 21.87 1.41
C PRO A 365 -8.07 21.85 0.25
N ILE A 366 -7.10 20.91 0.29
CA ILE A 366 -6.07 20.76 -0.73
C ILE A 366 -6.66 20.28 -2.06
N LEU A 367 -7.60 19.34 -2.03
CA LEU A 367 -8.29 18.90 -3.23
C LEU A 367 -9.16 20.04 -3.78
N SER A 368 -9.92 20.70 -2.94
CA SER A 368 -10.76 21.84 -3.32
C SER A 368 -9.95 22.94 -4.02
N ALA A 369 -8.83 23.36 -3.43
CA ALA A 369 -7.93 24.34 -4.01
C ALA A 369 -7.32 23.87 -5.35
N ALA A 370 -6.95 22.58 -5.47
CA ALA A 370 -6.39 22.03 -6.70
C ALA A 370 -7.40 21.97 -7.85
N LEU A 371 -8.68 21.74 -7.55
CA LEU A 371 -9.75 21.76 -8.56
C LEU A 371 -10.08 23.18 -9.01
N SER A 372 -10.05 24.16 -8.10
CA SER A 372 -10.34 25.57 -8.41
C SER A 372 -9.22 26.27 -9.20
N SER A 373 -7.94 25.95 -8.91
CA SER A 373 -6.79 26.67 -9.49
C SER A 373 -6.57 26.45 -10.99
N SER A 374 -7.18 25.46 -11.60
CA SER A 374 -6.99 25.14 -13.03
C SER A 374 -8.07 25.70 -13.97
N THR A 375 -9.13 26.29 -13.43
CA THR A 375 -10.16 26.98 -14.24
C THR A 375 -9.62 28.27 -14.88
N GLY A 376 -8.55 28.86 -14.34
CA GLY A 376 -7.92 30.06 -14.89
C GLY A 376 -6.95 29.84 -16.05
N ALA A 377 -6.46 28.62 -16.27
CA ALA A 377 -5.42 28.35 -17.28
C ALA A 377 -5.96 28.00 -18.68
N ALA A 378 -7.24 27.71 -18.81
CA ALA A 378 -7.87 27.37 -20.10
C ALA A 378 -8.22 28.62 -20.96
N GLY A 379 -8.20 29.80 -20.39
CA GLY A 379 -8.54 31.06 -21.08
C GLY A 379 -7.41 31.70 -21.93
N ASN A 380 -6.16 31.23 -21.80
CA ASN A 380 -5.01 31.94 -22.40
C ASN A 380 -4.24 31.13 -23.48
N ARG A 381 -4.84 30.10 -24.06
CA ARG A 381 -4.25 29.36 -25.20
C ARG A 381 -5.12 29.46 -26.44
N ARG A 382 -5.62 30.66 -26.74
CA ARG A 382 -6.11 31.06 -28.08
C ARG A 382 -5.62 32.48 -28.34
N ALA A 383 -4.42 32.60 -28.80
CA ALA A 383 -3.94 33.72 -29.62
C ALA A 383 -2.80 33.18 -30.49
#